data_0ed264fa9e332391c1811615e4b435bd
#
_entry.id   0ed264fa9e332391c1811615e4b435bd
#
_cell.length_a   1.000
_cell.length_b   1.000
_cell.length_c   1.000
_cell.angle_alpha   90.00
_cell.angle_beta   90.00
_cell.angle_gamma   90.00
#
_symmetry.space_group_name_H-M   'P 1'
#
loop_
_entity.id
_entity.type
_entity.pdbx_description
1 polymer ?
#
loop_
_entity_poly.entity_id
_entity_poly.type
_entity_poly.pdbx_seq_one_letter_code
_entity_poly.pdbx_strand_id
1 'polypeptide(L)'
;QNPIEFNKIKNIYNAKLVRYLFDTEKYQSEEDYREIFFQEYLDGKIDKNEYYNAENSFKEFIKYLSRISNVYVCYDFLASIENSYPFQNSSDVNFSLDFIKETQGKFTKIIDKFQLEQVSILFAREIVCGFIVLDDIKSVVICSGMHGCILSVNDLDSELLSAISLQVKVEKISALQN
;
A
#
# COMPACT_ATOMS: atom_id res chain seq x y z
N GLN A 1 -6.83 -3.05 20.77
CA GLN A 1 -7.78 -3.07 19.64
C GLN A 1 -9.22 -3.11 20.19
N ASN A 2 -10.09 -2.22 19.72
CA ASN A 2 -11.49 -2.23 20.08
C ASN A 2 -12.20 -3.37 19.30
N PRO A 3 -12.84 -4.36 19.97
CA PRO A 3 -13.51 -5.46 19.29
C PRO A 3 -14.63 -5.02 18.32
N ILE A 4 -15.29 -3.92 18.60
CA ILE A 4 -16.35 -3.36 17.75
C ILE A 4 -15.76 -2.87 16.42
N GLU A 5 -14.62 -2.20 16.47
CA GLU A 5 -13.93 -1.72 15.26
C GLU A 5 -13.44 -2.89 14.41
N PHE A 6 -12.90 -3.93 15.02
CA PHE A 6 -12.49 -5.12 14.32
C PHE A 6 -13.64 -5.80 13.57
N ASN A 7 -14.79 -5.98 14.22
CA ASN A 7 -15.97 -6.59 13.59
C ASN A 7 -16.48 -5.75 12.40
N LYS A 8 -16.41 -4.43 12.52
CA LYS A 8 -16.78 -3.49 11.46
C LYS A 8 -15.90 -3.65 10.22
N ILE A 9 -14.60 -3.77 10.44
CA ILE A 9 -13.61 -4.00 9.36
C ILE A 9 -13.81 -5.38 8.73
N LYS A 10 -14.06 -6.41 9.52
CA LYS A 10 -14.27 -7.78 9.05
C LYS A 10 -15.41 -7.89 8.03
N ASN A 11 -16.44 -7.08 8.16
CA ASN A 11 -17.57 -7.10 7.24
C ASN A 11 -17.18 -6.70 5.80
N ILE A 12 -16.12 -5.93 5.62
CA ILE A 12 -15.60 -5.57 4.29
C ILE A 12 -15.18 -6.82 3.53
N TYR A 13 -14.52 -7.76 4.18
CA TYR A 13 -14.00 -8.97 3.55
C TYR A 13 -15.08 -9.97 3.11
N ASN A 14 -16.27 -9.87 3.67
CA ASN A 14 -17.38 -10.77 3.36
C ASN A 14 -18.29 -10.23 2.25
N ALA A 15 -18.04 -9.05 1.74
CA ALA A 15 -18.80 -8.42 0.68
C ALA A 15 -18.26 -8.79 -0.71
N LYS A 16 -19.12 -8.70 -1.73
CA LYS A 16 -18.67 -8.75 -3.13
C LYS A 16 -17.92 -7.45 -3.44
N LEU A 17 -16.67 -7.55 -3.88
CA LEU A 17 -15.78 -6.43 -4.02
C LEU A 17 -15.55 -6.03 -5.48
N VAL A 18 -15.53 -4.73 -5.73
CA VAL A 18 -15.07 -4.13 -6.97
C VAL A 18 -13.56 -3.97 -6.89
N ARG A 19 -12.85 -4.31 -7.95
CA ARG A 19 -11.40 -4.35 -7.97
C ARG A 19 -10.80 -3.28 -8.87
N TYR A 20 -9.80 -2.58 -8.35
CA TYR A 20 -8.98 -1.61 -9.07
C TYR A 20 -7.52 -1.98 -8.92
N LEU A 21 -6.77 -1.97 -10.02
CA LEU A 21 -5.30 -2.04 -9.97
C LEU A 21 -4.73 -0.64 -9.80
N PHE A 22 -3.66 -0.52 -9.01
CA PHE A 22 -2.90 0.71 -8.93
C PHE A 22 -1.40 0.46 -9.06
N ASP A 23 -0.68 1.45 -9.56
CA ASP A 23 0.75 1.40 -9.77
C ASP A 23 1.34 2.80 -9.85
N THR A 24 2.53 2.98 -9.30
CA THR A 24 3.29 4.24 -9.42
C THR A 24 4.17 4.28 -10.66
N GLU A 25 4.29 3.17 -11.36
CA GLU A 25 5.09 3.02 -12.57
C GLU A 25 4.23 3.07 -13.84
N LYS A 26 4.88 3.45 -14.95
CA LYS A 26 4.29 3.33 -16.28
C LYS A 26 4.69 1.98 -16.88
N TYR A 27 3.92 0.94 -16.60
CA TYR A 27 4.11 -0.32 -17.30
C TYR A 27 3.61 -0.23 -18.73
N GLN A 28 4.33 -0.90 -19.62
CA GLN A 28 4.00 -0.95 -21.04
C GLN A 28 3.14 -2.17 -21.40
N SER A 29 3.11 -3.20 -20.53
CA SER A 29 2.32 -4.42 -20.73
C SER A 29 1.92 -5.06 -19.41
N GLU A 30 0.91 -5.96 -19.45
CA GLU A 30 0.48 -6.73 -18.26
C GLU A 30 1.58 -7.62 -17.69
N GLU A 31 2.54 -8.04 -18.51
CA GLU A 31 3.67 -8.85 -18.07
C GLU A 31 4.60 -8.07 -17.13
N ASP A 32 4.67 -6.76 -17.29
CA ASP A 32 5.52 -5.88 -16.51
C ASP A 32 5.00 -5.66 -15.08
N TYR A 33 3.76 -6.01 -14.78
CA TYR A 33 3.21 -5.96 -13.42
C TYR A 33 3.93 -6.86 -12.41
N ARG A 34 4.76 -7.77 -12.87
CA ARG A 34 5.51 -8.69 -12.03
C ARG A 34 6.89 -8.18 -11.66
N GLU A 35 7.39 -7.18 -12.38
CA GLU A 35 8.67 -6.59 -12.07
C GLU A 35 8.48 -5.54 -10.97
N ILE A 36 9.26 -5.70 -9.93
CA ILE A 36 9.22 -4.83 -8.77
C ILE A 36 10.10 -3.63 -9.07
N PHE A 37 9.57 -2.43 -8.99
CA PHE A 37 10.31 -1.20 -9.23
C PHE A 37 11.56 -1.09 -8.36
N PHE A 38 11.45 -1.54 -7.12
CA PHE A 38 12.57 -1.63 -6.21
C PHE A 38 13.66 -2.58 -6.73
N GLN A 39 13.28 -3.72 -7.30
CA GLN A 39 14.22 -4.66 -7.88
C GLN A 39 14.95 -4.06 -9.10
N GLU A 40 14.25 -3.31 -9.94
CA GLU A 40 14.87 -2.58 -11.06
C GLU A 40 15.89 -1.55 -10.58
N TYR A 41 15.60 -0.88 -9.47
CA TYR A 41 16.58 -0.01 -8.83
C TYR A 41 17.82 -0.78 -8.35
N LEU A 42 17.63 -1.94 -7.71
CA LEU A 42 18.71 -2.81 -7.25
C LEU A 42 19.58 -3.34 -8.40
N ASP A 43 18.94 -3.65 -9.52
CA ASP A 43 19.60 -4.14 -10.73
C ASP A 43 20.28 -3.03 -11.55
N GLY A 44 20.19 -1.78 -11.08
CA GLY A 44 20.78 -0.64 -11.75
C GLY A 44 20.07 -0.20 -13.04
N LYS A 45 18.86 -0.67 -13.27
CA LYS A 45 18.05 -0.31 -14.44
C LYS A 45 17.46 1.09 -14.37
N ILE A 46 17.26 1.60 -13.15
CA ILE A 46 16.75 2.94 -12.85
C ILE A 46 17.65 3.63 -11.85
N ASP A 47 17.69 4.95 -11.90
CA ASP A 47 18.51 5.72 -10.97
C ASP A 47 17.79 5.97 -9.63
N LYS A 48 18.56 6.44 -8.66
CA LYS A 48 18.09 6.72 -7.31
C LYS A 48 16.99 7.79 -7.28
N ASN A 49 17.11 8.83 -8.10
CA ASN A 49 16.13 9.92 -8.14
C ASN A 49 14.80 9.43 -8.71
N GLU A 50 14.85 8.62 -9.73
CA GLU A 50 13.66 7.99 -10.33
C GLU A 50 12.93 7.11 -9.30
N TYR A 51 13.68 6.29 -8.56
CA TYR A 51 13.13 5.49 -7.48
C TYR A 51 12.46 6.35 -6.41
N TYR A 52 13.14 7.36 -5.89
CA TYR A 52 12.57 8.22 -4.83
C TYR A 52 11.40 9.05 -5.31
N ASN A 53 11.35 9.44 -6.56
CA ASN A 53 10.16 10.09 -7.14
C ASN A 53 8.94 9.16 -7.11
N ALA A 54 9.12 7.89 -7.47
CA ALA A 54 8.06 6.89 -7.39
C ALA A 54 7.64 6.63 -5.94
N GLU A 55 8.59 6.50 -5.03
CA GLU A 55 8.30 6.32 -3.59
C GLU A 55 7.52 7.51 -3.02
N ASN A 56 7.87 8.72 -3.40
CA ASN A 56 7.14 9.91 -2.98
C ASN A 56 5.70 9.93 -3.52
N SER A 57 5.51 9.53 -4.78
CA SER A 57 4.16 9.40 -5.35
C SER A 57 3.32 8.36 -4.58
N PHE A 58 3.91 7.24 -4.22
CA PHE A 58 3.25 6.22 -3.39
C PHE A 58 2.89 6.76 -2.01
N LYS A 59 3.80 7.47 -1.36
CA LYS A 59 3.53 8.09 -0.05
C LYS A 59 2.39 9.11 -0.13
N GLU A 60 2.37 9.95 -1.16
CA GLU A 60 1.29 10.92 -1.36
C GLU A 60 -0.05 10.24 -1.64
N PHE A 61 -0.04 9.13 -2.37
CA PHE A 61 -1.23 8.30 -2.57
C PHE A 61 -1.80 7.79 -1.24
N ILE A 62 -0.98 7.17 -0.42
CA ILE A 62 -1.40 6.65 0.89
C ILE A 62 -1.86 7.80 1.80
N LYS A 63 -1.15 8.90 1.80
CA LYS A 63 -1.50 10.10 2.56
C LYS A 63 -2.86 10.68 2.15
N TYR A 64 -3.14 10.70 0.86
CA TYR A 64 -4.45 11.11 0.36
C TYR A 64 -5.56 10.20 0.89
N LEU A 65 -5.37 8.89 0.82
CA LEU A 65 -6.34 7.93 1.35
C LEU A 65 -6.62 8.15 2.83
N SER A 66 -5.61 8.52 3.60
CA SER A 66 -5.76 8.80 5.03
C SER A 66 -6.58 10.07 5.34
N ARG A 67 -6.69 10.98 4.38
CA ARG A 67 -7.52 12.19 4.53
C ARG A 67 -9.01 11.93 4.33
N ILE A 68 -9.32 10.89 3.57
CA ILE A 68 -10.72 10.59 3.19
C ILE A 68 -11.32 9.46 4.03
N SER A 69 -10.50 8.74 4.78
CA SER A 69 -10.97 7.62 5.59
C SER A 69 -10.08 7.40 6.81
N ASN A 70 -10.65 6.84 7.86
CA ASN A 70 -9.89 6.20 8.91
C ASN A 70 -9.09 5.04 8.31
N VAL A 71 -7.83 4.93 8.70
CA VAL A 71 -6.89 3.95 8.18
C VAL A 71 -6.53 2.95 9.27
N TYR A 72 -6.66 1.68 8.93
CA TYR A 72 -6.15 0.57 9.73
C TYR A 72 -5.15 -0.19 8.88
N VAL A 73 -4.09 -0.68 9.48
CA VAL A 73 -3.08 -1.48 8.78
C VAL A 73 -2.94 -2.84 9.43
N CYS A 74 -2.67 -3.85 8.61
CA CYS A 74 -2.29 -5.17 9.07
C CYS A 74 -1.21 -5.69 8.14
N TYR A 75 -0.06 -6.05 8.68
CA TYR A 75 1.09 -6.45 7.88
C TYR A 75 1.94 -7.51 8.59
N ASP A 76 2.69 -8.24 7.76
CA ASP A 76 3.72 -9.17 8.16
C ASP A 76 5.01 -8.90 7.37
N PHE A 77 6.13 -9.37 7.88
CA PHE A 77 7.40 -9.30 7.15
C PHE A 77 7.37 -10.21 5.92
N LEU A 78 7.83 -9.70 4.77
CA LEU A 78 7.97 -10.46 3.53
C LEU A 78 9.17 -11.41 3.56
N ALA A 79 10.25 -10.99 4.25
CA ALA A 79 11.46 -11.77 4.38
C ALA A 79 12.06 -11.55 5.77
N SER A 80 13.03 -12.37 6.14
CA SER A 80 13.83 -12.05 7.32
C SER A 80 14.51 -10.69 7.07
N ILE A 81 14.41 -9.80 8.05
CA ILE A 81 15.00 -8.44 8.02
C ILE A 81 16.49 -8.48 7.71
N GLU A 82 17.13 -9.62 7.94
CA GLU A 82 18.55 -9.87 7.75
C GLU A 82 18.97 -9.97 6.27
N ASN A 83 18.04 -10.20 5.36
CA ASN A 83 18.30 -10.23 3.93
C ASN A 83 18.22 -8.83 3.35
N SER A 84 19.32 -8.19 3.40
CA SER A 84 19.78 -6.92 2.93
C SER A 84 19.14 -6.34 1.66
N TYR A 85 18.07 -5.60 1.82
CA TYR A 85 17.76 -4.53 0.89
C TYR A 85 18.71 -3.33 1.16
N PRO A 86 19.20 -2.62 0.14
CA PRO A 86 20.19 -1.55 0.34
C PRO A 86 19.77 -0.44 1.29
N PHE A 87 18.49 -0.33 1.59
CA PHE A 87 17.94 0.68 2.47
C PHE A 87 17.63 0.22 3.90
N GLN A 88 17.91 -1.04 4.24
CA GLN A 88 17.56 -1.57 5.57
C GLN A 88 18.29 -0.87 6.72
N ASN A 89 19.47 -0.35 6.45
CA ASN A 89 20.28 0.35 7.44
C ASN A 89 20.05 1.86 7.46
N SER A 90 19.09 2.37 6.71
CA SER A 90 18.74 3.77 6.77
C SER A 90 17.93 4.09 8.04
N SER A 91 18.10 5.29 8.59
CA SER A 91 17.44 5.68 9.83
C SER A 91 15.92 5.63 9.75
N ASP A 92 15.34 5.98 8.60
CA ASP A 92 13.89 5.93 8.34
C ASP A 92 13.34 4.50 8.41
N VAL A 93 14.06 3.52 7.85
CA VAL A 93 13.69 2.10 7.92
C VAL A 93 13.80 1.58 9.35
N ASN A 94 14.85 1.93 10.08
CA ASN A 94 15.03 1.47 11.46
C ASN A 94 13.89 1.95 12.37
N PHE A 95 13.46 3.20 12.25
CA PHE A 95 12.30 3.71 12.96
C PHE A 95 11.02 2.94 12.60
N SER A 96 10.84 2.65 11.33
CA SER A 96 9.67 1.94 10.84
C SER A 96 9.63 0.50 11.35
N LEU A 97 10.78 -0.16 11.44
CA LEU A 97 10.87 -1.54 11.94
C LEU A 97 10.45 -1.66 13.41
N ASP A 98 10.79 -0.71 14.24
CA ASP A 98 10.38 -0.72 15.65
C ASP A 98 8.85 -0.66 15.78
N PHE A 99 8.20 0.19 15.00
CA PHE A 99 6.74 0.27 14.94
C PHE A 99 6.12 -1.06 14.50
N ILE A 100 6.71 -1.71 13.50
CA ILE A 100 6.21 -3.00 13.01
C ILE A 100 6.35 -4.12 14.03
N LYS A 101 7.45 -4.21 14.74
CA LYS A 101 7.65 -5.23 15.76
C LYS A 101 6.56 -5.21 16.83
N GLU A 102 6.04 -4.02 17.14
CA GLU A 102 4.96 -3.85 18.12
C GLU A 102 3.58 -4.19 17.54
N THR A 103 3.38 -4.01 16.25
CA THR A 103 2.07 -4.04 15.61
C THR A 103 1.88 -5.16 14.59
N GLN A 104 2.90 -5.98 14.35
CA GLN A 104 2.86 -7.09 13.41
C GLN A 104 1.68 -8.03 13.66
N GLY A 105 0.96 -8.37 12.58
CA GLY A 105 -0.18 -9.29 12.62
C GLY A 105 -1.43 -8.76 13.31
N LYS A 106 -1.43 -7.50 13.72
CA LYS A 106 -2.57 -6.85 14.37
C LYS A 106 -3.17 -5.77 13.48
N PHE A 107 -4.50 -5.65 13.50
CA PHE A 107 -5.15 -4.48 12.94
C PHE A 107 -4.86 -3.27 13.82
N THR A 108 -4.07 -2.35 13.29
CA THR A 108 -3.63 -1.16 14.01
C THR A 108 -4.17 0.09 13.34
N LYS A 109 -4.89 0.90 14.10
CA LYS A 109 -5.35 2.20 13.61
C LYS A 109 -4.18 3.17 13.52
N ILE A 110 -4.01 3.79 12.37
CA ILE A 110 -3.03 4.84 12.17
C ILE A 110 -3.62 6.16 12.62
N ILE A 111 -2.99 6.81 13.58
CA ILE A 111 -3.51 8.01 14.22
C ILE A 111 -2.72 9.28 13.87
N ASP A 112 -1.50 9.15 13.36
CA ASP A 112 -0.70 10.30 12.99
C ASP A 112 0.04 10.13 11.65
N LYS A 113 0.47 11.27 11.09
CA LYS A 113 1.15 11.31 9.79
C LYS A 113 2.52 10.63 9.79
N PHE A 114 3.21 10.64 10.91
CA PHE A 114 4.52 10.02 11.05
C PHE A 114 4.41 8.50 10.94
N GLN A 115 3.46 7.90 11.65
CA GLN A 115 3.18 6.47 11.56
C GLN A 115 2.81 6.07 10.14
N LEU A 116 1.98 6.85 9.47
CA LEU A 116 1.54 6.59 8.11
C LEU A 116 2.72 6.62 7.13
N GLU A 117 3.59 7.58 7.25
CA GLU A 117 4.80 7.68 6.42
C GLU A 117 5.72 6.49 6.62
N GLN A 118 5.94 6.07 7.86
CA GLN A 118 6.71 4.88 8.18
C GLN A 118 6.14 3.63 7.53
N VAL A 119 4.84 3.41 7.63
CA VAL A 119 4.15 2.27 7.01
C VAL A 119 4.28 2.32 5.49
N SER A 120 4.13 3.49 4.89
CA SER A 120 4.27 3.67 3.45
C SER A 120 5.67 3.28 2.95
N ILE A 121 6.72 3.68 3.66
CA ILE A 121 8.10 3.31 3.33
C ILE A 121 8.29 1.79 3.36
N LEU A 122 7.75 1.13 4.36
CA LEU A 122 7.89 -0.31 4.50
C LEU A 122 7.19 -1.09 3.39
N PHE A 123 6.00 -0.66 2.99
CA PHE A 123 5.31 -1.24 1.83
C PHE A 123 6.06 -0.95 0.53
N ALA A 124 6.47 0.30 0.32
CA ALA A 124 7.15 0.71 -0.90
C ALA A 124 8.44 -0.09 -1.14
N ARG A 125 9.19 -0.35 -0.09
CA ARG A 125 10.48 -1.07 -0.14
C ARG A 125 10.34 -2.58 0.05
N GLU A 126 9.12 -3.09 0.06
CA GLU A 126 8.80 -4.52 0.17
C GLU A 126 9.37 -5.20 1.40
N ILE A 127 9.51 -4.47 2.48
CA ILE A 127 9.94 -5.02 3.77
C ILE A 127 8.78 -5.77 4.42
N VAL A 128 7.58 -5.29 4.20
CA VAL A 128 6.34 -5.91 4.67
C VAL A 128 5.34 -6.11 3.53
N CYS A 129 4.44 -7.06 3.73
CA CYS A 129 3.22 -7.21 2.94
C CYS A 129 2.00 -7.12 3.85
N GLY A 130 0.86 -6.80 3.26
CA GLY A 130 -0.40 -6.74 4.01
C GLY A 130 -1.40 -5.80 3.38
N PHE A 131 -2.27 -5.25 4.23
CA PHE A 131 -3.37 -4.42 3.75
C PHE A 131 -3.53 -3.16 4.57
N ILE A 132 -4.08 -2.17 3.89
CA ILE A 132 -4.55 -0.92 4.46
C ILE A 132 -6.06 -0.92 4.32
N VAL A 133 -6.77 -0.86 5.44
CA VAL A 133 -8.23 -0.83 5.47
C VAL A 133 -8.71 0.60 5.57
N LEU A 134 -9.56 1.01 4.65
CA LEU A 134 -10.19 2.31 4.59
C LEU A 134 -11.65 2.16 5.03
N ASP A 135 -11.90 2.29 6.33
CA ASP A 135 -13.18 1.93 6.95
C ASP A 135 -14.34 2.80 6.45
N ASP A 136 -14.13 4.10 6.27
CA ASP A 136 -15.21 5.01 5.89
C ASP A 136 -15.69 4.85 4.44
N ILE A 137 -14.80 4.38 3.55
CA ILE A 137 -15.15 4.10 2.15
C ILE A 137 -15.26 2.60 1.87
N LYS A 138 -15.21 1.78 2.89
CA LYS A 138 -15.34 0.30 2.83
C LYS A 138 -14.48 -0.32 1.74
N SER A 139 -13.20 0.02 1.80
CA SER A 139 -12.20 -0.43 0.83
C SER A 139 -10.99 -1.00 1.54
N VAL A 140 -10.29 -1.89 0.85
CA VAL A 140 -9.03 -2.48 1.31
C VAL A 140 -7.99 -2.28 0.23
N VAL A 141 -6.85 -1.73 0.59
CA VAL A 141 -5.70 -1.60 -0.30
C VAL A 141 -4.72 -2.72 0.02
N ILE A 142 -4.44 -3.55 -0.96
CA ILE A 142 -3.44 -4.61 -0.87
C ILE A 142 -2.19 -4.11 -1.59
N CYS A 143 -1.09 -3.97 -0.85
CA CYS A 143 0.16 -3.46 -1.38
C CYS A 143 1.16 -4.59 -1.62
N SER A 144 1.83 -4.53 -2.77
CA SER A 144 3.00 -5.32 -3.10
C SER A 144 4.05 -4.38 -3.70
N GLY A 145 4.94 -3.88 -2.85
CA GLY A 145 5.76 -2.74 -3.24
C GLY A 145 4.91 -1.48 -3.45
N MET A 146 5.18 -0.76 -4.51
CA MET A 146 4.47 0.47 -4.88
C MET A 146 3.32 0.22 -5.87
N HIS A 147 2.86 -1.00 -5.97
CA HIS A 147 1.70 -1.40 -6.76
C HIS A 147 0.81 -2.35 -5.97
N GLY A 148 -0.36 -2.63 -6.49
CA GLY A 148 -1.30 -3.54 -5.86
C GLY A 148 -2.71 -3.35 -6.36
N CYS A 149 -3.68 -3.60 -5.47
CA CYS A 149 -5.08 -3.42 -5.82
C CYS A 149 -5.87 -2.77 -4.69
N ILE A 150 -6.93 -2.10 -5.08
CA ILE A 150 -7.97 -1.60 -4.18
C ILE A 150 -9.18 -2.49 -4.37
N LEU A 151 -9.67 -3.08 -3.29
CA LEU A 151 -10.92 -3.84 -3.26
C LEU A 151 -11.95 -3.00 -2.53
N SER A 152 -13.07 -2.72 -3.16
CA SER A 152 -14.11 -1.85 -2.59
C SER A 152 -15.47 -2.53 -2.60
N VAL A 153 -16.25 -2.29 -1.56
CA VAL A 153 -17.64 -2.79 -1.47
C VAL A 153 -18.51 -2.14 -2.56
N ASN A 154 -18.29 -0.87 -2.82
CA ASN A 154 -18.98 -0.11 -3.87
C ASN A 154 -17.98 0.41 -4.89
N ASP A 155 -18.45 0.80 -6.06
CA ASP A 155 -17.66 1.56 -7.00
C ASP A 155 -17.10 2.81 -6.32
N LEU A 156 -15.81 3.06 -6.53
CA LEU A 156 -15.18 4.30 -6.11
C LEU A 156 -15.74 5.44 -6.95
N ASP A 157 -16.11 6.56 -6.30
CA ASP A 157 -16.64 7.67 -7.05
C ASP A 157 -15.58 8.32 -7.97
N SER A 158 -16.06 9.02 -8.99
CA SER A 158 -15.18 9.57 -10.03
C SER A 158 -14.24 10.66 -9.52
N GLU A 159 -14.64 11.42 -8.50
CA GLU A 159 -13.79 12.44 -7.89
C GLU A 159 -12.62 11.80 -7.13
N LEU A 160 -12.92 10.74 -6.39
CA LEU A 160 -11.92 9.96 -5.67
C LEU A 160 -10.93 9.32 -6.64
N LEU A 161 -11.41 8.69 -7.71
CA LEU A 161 -10.55 8.09 -8.73
C LEU A 161 -9.68 9.14 -9.42
N SER A 162 -10.22 10.30 -9.73
CA SER A 162 -9.47 11.41 -10.32
C SER A 162 -8.36 11.89 -9.39
N ALA A 163 -8.64 12.01 -8.11
CA ALA A 163 -7.66 12.43 -7.11
C ALA A 163 -6.56 11.38 -6.92
N ILE A 164 -6.90 10.10 -6.85
CA ILE A 164 -5.92 9.02 -6.79
C ILE A 164 -5.03 9.01 -8.03
N SER A 165 -5.61 9.24 -9.20
CA SER A 165 -4.90 9.25 -10.50
C SER A 165 -3.86 10.34 -10.63
N LEU A 166 -3.85 11.34 -9.76
CA LEU A 166 -2.80 12.36 -9.71
C LEU A 166 -1.47 11.79 -9.18
N GLN A 167 -1.53 10.75 -8.39
CA GLN A 167 -0.36 10.17 -7.72
C GLN A 167 0.04 8.82 -8.31
N VAL A 168 -0.93 7.97 -8.63
CA VAL A 168 -0.71 6.62 -9.12
C VAL A 168 -1.62 6.34 -10.32
N LYS A 169 -1.19 5.45 -11.19
CA LYS A 169 -2.06 4.90 -12.23
C LYS A 169 -3.08 3.98 -11.55
N VAL A 170 -4.36 4.17 -11.84
CA VAL A 170 -5.43 3.34 -11.31
C VAL A 170 -6.35 2.88 -12.43
N GLU A 171 -6.73 1.61 -12.42
CA GLU A 171 -7.59 1.01 -13.44
C GLU A 171 -8.58 0.04 -12.82
N LYS A 172 -9.86 0.23 -13.10
CA LYS A 172 -10.90 -0.73 -12.72
C LYS A 172 -10.77 -1.99 -13.55
N ILE A 173 -10.69 -3.13 -12.87
CA ILE A 173 -10.70 -4.43 -13.53
C ILE A 173 -12.16 -4.86 -13.68
N SER A 174 -12.56 -5.16 -14.92
CA SER A 174 -13.85 -5.81 -15.17
C SER A 174 -13.88 -7.13 -14.41
N ALA A 175 -15.02 -7.40 -13.73
CA ALA A 175 -15.18 -8.67 -13.02
C ALA A 175 -14.77 -9.80 -13.95
N LEU A 176 -13.81 -10.61 -13.52
CA LEU A 176 -13.49 -11.84 -14.22
C LEU A 176 -14.80 -12.60 -14.37
N GLN A 177 -15.22 -12.80 -15.61
CA GLN A 177 -16.34 -13.69 -15.91
C GLN A 177 -15.88 -15.07 -15.49
N ASN A 178 -16.47 -15.55 -14.40
CA ASN A 178 -16.31 -16.96 -14.02
C ASN A 178 -17.06 -17.83 -15.01
#